data_0cfb9ddc61ddf1a517c211c693a39023
#
_entry.id   0cfb9ddc61ddf1a517c211c693a39023
#
_cell.length_a   1.000
_cell.length_b   1.000
_cell.length_c   1.000
_cell.angle_alpha   90.00
_cell.angle_beta   90.00
_cell.angle_gamma   90.00
#
_symmetry.space_group_name_H-M   'P 1'
#
loop_
_entity.id
_entity.type
_entity.pdbx_description
1 polymer ?
#
loop_
_entity_poly.entity_id
_entity_poly.type
_entity_poly.pdbx_seq_one_letter_code
_entity_poly.pdbx_strand_id
1 'polypeptide(L)'
;MNAGTHGGTHFGKVAVLLGGKSAEREVSLKSGGMVLKALRGRGIDAHPFDPSEKGFEVLAKEQFKRVFIALHGRFGEDGTVQGILEWLGVPYTGSGVLASALAMDKLRTKRIWAAEKLPTPKYELLGKDTNFRIAARRLGLPIMVKPASEGSSIGMSKVRAAADLEEAYALAVNYDRVVIAEQFIDGIELTCAILGAQALPLIKLETPREFYDYEAKYLADDTRYILPSGLPAKKERELQELCLAAFRTLGCEGWGRVDLMLNKKGRPFLLEVNTAPGMTDHSLVPMAARAVGLSYEDLCLKILEGAHVG
;
A
#
# COMPACT_ATOMS: atom_id res chain seq x y z
N MET A 1 -22.01 -32.47 15.91
CA MET A 1 -20.98 -32.72 14.91
C MET A 1 -19.93 -31.65 15.11
N ASN A 2 -18.73 -32.04 15.44
CA ASN A 2 -17.69 -31.19 16.01
C ASN A 2 -17.21 -30.09 15.05
N ALA A 3 -17.50 -28.85 15.41
CA ALA A 3 -16.76 -27.69 14.89
C ALA A 3 -15.35 -27.76 15.50
N GLY A 4 -14.36 -28.14 14.67
CA GLY A 4 -12.98 -28.25 15.07
C GLY A 4 -12.45 -26.88 15.54
N THR A 5 -12.14 -26.79 16.81
CA THR A 5 -11.29 -25.77 17.39
C THR A 5 -9.90 -25.87 16.76
N HIS A 6 -9.65 -25.18 15.65
CA HIS A 6 -8.31 -25.02 15.13
C HIS A 6 -7.56 -24.06 16.06
N GLY A 7 -6.76 -24.65 16.92
CA GLY A 7 -6.14 -24.05 18.06
C GLY A 7 -5.12 -22.99 17.72
N GLY A 8 -5.14 -21.90 18.49
CA GLY A 8 -4.16 -20.83 18.49
C GLY A 8 -2.71 -21.20 18.85
N THR A 9 -2.42 -22.50 19.01
CA THR A 9 -1.10 -23.03 19.38
C THR A 9 -0.10 -23.10 18.22
N HIS A 10 -0.54 -22.99 16.96
CA HIS A 10 0.34 -23.15 15.79
C HIS A 10 1.25 -21.94 15.53
N PHE A 11 0.87 -20.74 15.92
CA PHE A 11 1.62 -19.49 15.61
C PHE A 11 2.63 -19.10 16.69
N GLY A 12 2.51 -19.63 17.91
CA GLY A 12 3.27 -19.18 19.07
C GLY A 12 2.89 -17.74 19.47
N LYS A 13 3.78 -17.08 20.20
CA LYS A 13 3.59 -15.67 20.61
C LYS A 13 3.77 -14.74 19.42
N VAL A 14 2.77 -13.93 19.11
CA VAL A 14 2.72 -13.03 17.95
C VAL A 14 2.83 -11.57 18.38
N ALA A 15 3.76 -10.82 17.80
CA ALA A 15 3.81 -9.37 17.93
C ALA A 15 3.00 -8.71 16.80
N VAL A 16 2.10 -7.81 17.15
CA VAL A 16 1.44 -6.91 16.18
C VAL A 16 2.18 -5.59 16.24
N LEU A 17 2.99 -5.30 15.21
CA LEU A 17 3.69 -4.01 15.11
C LEU A 17 2.69 -2.93 14.74
N LEU A 18 2.58 -1.90 15.57
CA LEU A 18 1.65 -0.78 15.43
C LEU A 18 2.29 0.52 15.92
N GLY A 19 1.73 1.65 15.58
CA GLY A 19 2.26 2.97 15.97
C GLY A 19 3.48 3.37 15.12
N GLY A 20 4.67 3.24 15.66
CA GLY A 20 5.91 3.64 15.00
C GLY A 20 6.10 5.16 14.94
N LYS A 21 7.03 5.63 14.07
CA LYS A 21 7.47 7.04 14.02
C LYS A 21 7.07 7.77 12.73
N SER A 22 6.31 7.13 11.85
CA SER A 22 5.88 7.76 10.59
C SER A 22 4.76 8.79 10.79
N ALA A 23 4.51 9.60 9.77
CA ALA A 23 3.37 10.52 9.75
C ALA A 23 2.01 9.78 9.81
N GLU A 24 1.99 8.47 9.53
CA GLU A 24 0.79 7.61 9.53
C GLU A 24 0.58 6.86 10.86
N ARG A 25 1.26 7.30 11.96
CA ARG A 25 1.20 6.67 13.28
C ARG A 25 -0.23 6.38 13.75
N GLU A 26 -1.13 7.37 13.65
CA GLU A 26 -2.51 7.24 14.12
C GLU A 26 -3.29 6.17 13.35
N VAL A 27 -3.06 6.07 12.04
CA VAL A 27 -3.66 5.02 11.20
C VAL A 27 -3.11 3.65 11.59
N SER A 28 -1.81 3.58 11.88
CA SER A 28 -1.14 2.36 12.31
C SER A 28 -1.65 1.86 13.67
N LEU A 29 -1.86 2.78 14.63
CA LEU A 29 -2.44 2.44 15.93
C LEU A 29 -3.87 1.87 15.79
N LYS A 30 -4.70 2.47 14.96
CA LYS A 30 -6.06 1.97 14.68
C LYS A 30 -6.03 0.60 13.99
N SER A 31 -5.27 0.48 12.89
CA SER A 31 -5.12 -0.78 12.13
C SER A 31 -4.60 -1.91 13.03
N GLY A 32 -3.50 -1.67 13.74
CA GLY A 32 -2.88 -2.66 14.63
C GLY A 32 -3.77 -3.04 15.80
N GLY A 33 -4.51 -2.10 16.38
CA GLY A 33 -5.49 -2.36 17.42
C GLY A 33 -6.62 -3.28 16.97
N MET A 34 -7.12 -3.08 15.75
CA MET A 34 -8.14 -3.96 15.15
C MET A 34 -7.60 -5.35 14.83
N VAL A 35 -6.40 -5.45 14.24
CA VAL A 35 -5.71 -6.73 13.99
C VAL A 35 -5.50 -7.48 15.29
N LEU A 36 -5.00 -6.81 16.33
CA LEU A 36 -4.77 -7.40 17.65
C LEU A 36 -6.06 -7.99 18.24
N LYS A 37 -7.17 -7.23 18.16
CA LYS A 37 -8.49 -7.70 18.62
C LYS A 37 -8.95 -8.93 17.83
N ALA A 38 -8.80 -8.91 16.50
CA ALA A 38 -9.19 -10.02 15.63
C ALA A 38 -8.40 -11.31 15.91
N LEU A 39 -7.07 -11.20 16.01
CA LEU A 39 -6.21 -12.34 16.30
C LEU A 39 -6.51 -12.94 17.69
N ARG A 40 -6.67 -12.09 18.71
CA ARG A 40 -7.07 -12.54 20.06
C ARG A 40 -8.44 -13.20 20.07
N GLY A 41 -9.40 -12.69 19.31
CA GLY A 41 -10.74 -13.27 19.15
C GLY A 41 -10.71 -14.68 18.54
N ARG A 42 -9.63 -15.02 17.81
CA ARG A 42 -9.35 -16.36 17.27
C ARG A 42 -8.44 -17.20 18.16
N GLY A 43 -8.17 -16.78 19.40
CA GLY A 43 -7.36 -17.51 20.37
C GLY A 43 -5.85 -17.44 20.11
N ILE A 44 -5.39 -16.50 19.25
CA ILE A 44 -3.96 -16.29 19.01
C ILE A 44 -3.36 -15.50 20.19
N ASP A 45 -2.19 -15.92 20.67
CA ASP A 45 -1.40 -15.22 21.70
C ASP A 45 -0.73 -13.98 21.09
N ALA A 46 -1.53 -12.95 20.81
CA ALA A 46 -1.12 -11.72 20.11
C ALA A 46 -0.92 -10.55 21.10
N HIS A 47 0.17 -9.82 20.93
CA HIS A 47 0.59 -8.72 21.79
C HIS A 47 0.91 -7.47 20.97
N PRO A 48 0.56 -6.27 21.47
CA PRO A 48 0.94 -5.03 20.80
C PRO A 48 2.44 -4.78 20.95
N PHE A 49 3.05 -4.27 19.90
CA PHE A 49 4.45 -3.88 19.89
C PHE A 49 4.61 -2.56 19.13
N ASP A 50 4.89 -1.48 19.87
CA ASP A 50 5.17 -0.18 19.29
C ASP A 50 6.70 0.05 19.26
N PRO A 51 7.33 0.09 18.06
CA PRO A 51 8.77 0.30 17.96
C PRO A 51 9.21 1.75 18.27
N SER A 52 8.29 2.67 18.52
CA SER A 52 8.62 3.99 19.09
C SER A 52 8.83 3.95 20.61
N GLU A 53 8.32 2.92 21.28
CA GLU A 53 8.35 2.75 22.73
C GLU A 53 9.31 1.64 23.18
N LYS A 54 9.49 0.61 22.34
CA LYS A 54 10.29 -0.58 22.65
C LYS A 54 11.32 -0.85 21.56
N GLY A 55 12.53 -1.21 21.94
CA GLY A 55 13.55 -1.67 21.00
C GLY A 55 13.24 -3.08 20.46
N PHE A 56 13.66 -3.36 19.24
CA PHE A 56 13.41 -4.65 18.58
C PHE A 56 14.10 -5.86 19.27
N GLU A 57 15.13 -5.64 20.09
CA GLU A 57 15.75 -6.68 20.90
C GLU A 57 14.75 -7.36 21.88
N VAL A 58 13.65 -6.68 22.20
CA VAL A 58 12.56 -7.22 23.02
C VAL A 58 11.87 -8.39 22.33
N LEU A 59 11.77 -8.40 20.99
CA LEU A 59 11.17 -9.52 20.24
C LEU A 59 11.86 -10.84 20.53
N ALA A 60 13.19 -10.84 20.53
CA ALA A 60 13.98 -12.02 20.84
C ALA A 60 13.91 -12.36 22.34
N LYS A 61 14.05 -11.37 23.25
CA LYS A 61 14.00 -11.57 24.71
C LYS A 61 12.68 -12.16 25.17
N GLU A 62 11.57 -11.68 24.63
CA GLU A 62 10.22 -12.15 24.96
C GLU A 62 9.75 -13.34 24.11
N GLN A 63 10.64 -13.91 23.30
CA GLN A 63 10.42 -15.11 22.49
C GLN A 63 9.23 -15.02 21.51
N PHE A 64 9.02 -13.89 20.90
CA PHE A 64 8.06 -13.76 19.81
C PHE A 64 8.43 -14.69 18.65
N LYS A 65 7.45 -15.40 18.12
CA LYS A 65 7.64 -16.39 17.05
C LYS A 65 7.22 -15.88 15.70
N ARG A 66 6.37 -14.85 15.67
CA ARG A 66 5.86 -14.22 14.44
C ARG A 66 5.56 -12.75 14.67
N VAL A 67 5.58 -12.02 13.60
CA VAL A 67 5.25 -10.58 13.58
C VAL A 67 4.17 -10.33 12.54
N PHE A 68 3.10 -9.66 12.95
CA PHE A 68 2.14 -9.05 12.04
C PHE A 68 2.53 -7.58 11.88
N ILE A 69 2.91 -7.15 10.67
CA ILE A 69 3.25 -5.76 10.40
C ILE A 69 1.95 -4.98 10.09
N ALA A 70 1.58 -4.07 11.00
CA ALA A 70 0.51 -3.08 10.82
C ALA A 70 1.05 -1.65 10.92
N LEU A 71 2.36 -1.47 10.71
CA LEU A 71 3.01 -0.18 10.54
C LEU A 71 2.74 0.34 9.14
N HIS A 72 2.61 1.67 9.00
CA HIS A 72 2.39 2.32 7.72
C HIS A 72 3.48 3.37 7.44
N GLY A 73 3.74 3.62 6.15
CA GLY A 73 4.71 4.60 5.70
C GLY A 73 6.16 4.23 6.03
N ARG A 74 6.99 5.26 6.26
CA ARG A 74 8.43 5.09 6.55
C ARG A 74 8.65 4.20 7.76
N PHE A 75 9.70 3.40 7.69
CA PHE A 75 10.10 2.36 8.67
C PHE A 75 9.15 1.16 8.74
N GLY A 76 7.92 1.25 8.21
CA GLY A 76 6.95 0.16 8.19
C GLY A 76 6.86 -0.56 6.85
N GLU A 77 6.89 0.21 5.74
CA GLU A 77 6.66 -0.28 4.38
C GLU A 77 7.88 -0.15 3.46
N ASP A 78 8.99 0.36 3.95
CA ASP A 78 10.19 0.72 3.15
C ASP A 78 11.35 -0.30 3.21
N GLY A 79 11.11 -1.48 3.80
CA GLY A 79 12.13 -2.51 3.98
C GLY A 79 12.92 -2.40 5.29
N THR A 80 12.79 -1.29 6.04
CA THR A 80 13.58 -1.06 7.27
C THR A 80 13.22 -2.05 8.38
N VAL A 81 11.94 -2.16 8.74
CA VAL A 81 11.49 -3.11 9.76
C VAL A 81 11.67 -4.55 9.28
N GLN A 82 11.43 -4.81 8.01
CA GLN A 82 11.65 -6.12 7.40
C GLN A 82 13.11 -6.56 7.56
N GLY A 83 14.09 -5.68 7.28
CA GLY A 83 15.50 -5.96 7.47
C GLY A 83 15.90 -6.26 8.91
N ILE A 84 15.27 -5.62 9.89
CA ILE A 84 15.47 -5.93 11.31
C ILE A 84 14.92 -7.32 11.64
N LEU A 85 13.74 -7.66 11.13
CA LEU A 85 13.11 -8.95 11.38
C LEU A 85 13.87 -10.10 10.71
N GLU A 86 14.41 -9.87 9.49
CA GLU A 86 15.34 -10.79 8.82
C GLU A 86 16.58 -11.07 9.68
N TRP A 87 17.22 -10.01 10.17
CA TRP A 87 18.40 -10.13 11.02
C TRP A 87 18.12 -10.91 12.31
N LEU A 88 16.93 -10.74 12.88
CA LEU A 88 16.49 -11.44 14.08
C LEU A 88 15.99 -12.88 13.79
N GLY A 89 15.80 -13.27 12.54
CA GLY A 89 15.23 -14.55 12.15
C GLY A 89 13.79 -14.73 12.60
N VAL A 90 13.01 -13.63 12.70
CA VAL A 90 11.61 -13.66 13.16
C VAL A 90 10.70 -13.55 11.95
N PRO A 91 9.88 -14.58 11.63
CA PRO A 91 8.91 -14.54 10.53
C PRO A 91 7.93 -13.38 10.66
N TYR A 92 7.63 -12.72 9.54
CA TYR A 92 6.75 -11.55 9.48
C TYR A 92 5.80 -11.60 8.28
N THR A 93 4.70 -10.85 8.36
CA THR A 93 3.69 -10.79 7.33
C THR A 93 4.06 -9.82 6.21
N GLY A 94 3.73 -10.18 4.97
CA GLY A 94 3.87 -9.30 3.81
C GLY A 94 5.19 -9.47 3.07
N SER A 95 5.55 -8.45 2.33
CA SER A 95 6.68 -8.46 1.41
C SER A 95 8.02 -8.31 2.13
N GLY A 96 9.07 -8.93 1.60
CA GLY A 96 10.44 -8.85 2.09
C GLY A 96 11.10 -7.47 1.90
N VAL A 97 12.36 -7.37 2.30
CA VAL A 97 13.14 -6.11 2.35
C VAL A 97 13.18 -5.39 1.00
N LEU A 98 13.64 -6.10 -0.04
CA LEU A 98 13.81 -5.49 -1.37
C LEU A 98 12.48 -5.06 -1.98
N ALA A 99 11.47 -5.92 -1.90
CA ALA A 99 10.16 -5.66 -2.46
C ALA A 99 9.48 -4.46 -1.78
N SER A 100 9.53 -4.38 -0.45
CA SER A 100 9.02 -3.24 0.32
C SER A 100 9.74 -1.94 -0.06
N ALA A 101 11.07 -1.95 -0.13
CA ALA A 101 11.85 -0.79 -0.53
C ALA A 101 11.55 -0.33 -1.97
N LEU A 102 11.37 -1.26 -2.91
CA LEU A 102 11.01 -0.95 -4.29
C LEU A 102 9.58 -0.41 -4.39
N ALA A 103 8.63 -1.03 -3.72
CA ALA A 103 7.22 -0.62 -3.74
C ALA A 103 7.02 0.78 -3.16
N MET A 104 7.75 1.13 -2.10
CA MET A 104 7.70 2.47 -1.50
C MET A 104 8.24 3.56 -2.43
N ASP A 105 9.24 3.25 -3.26
CA ASP A 105 9.86 4.20 -4.20
C ASP A 105 9.12 4.20 -5.54
N LYS A 106 8.25 5.17 -5.74
CA LYS A 106 7.44 5.32 -6.96
C LYS A 106 8.29 5.42 -8.24
N LEU A 107 9.47 6.05 -8.17
CA LEU A 107 10.36 6.17 -9.33
C LEU A 107 10.91 4.81 -9.73
N ARG A 108 11.40 4.02 -8.77
CA ARG A 108 11.95 2.68 -9.02
C ARG A 108 10.88 1.71 -9.46
N THR A 109 9.74 1.71 -8.79
CA THR A 109 8.54 0.95 -9.18
C THR A 109 8.20 1.20 -10.65
N LYS A 110 8.07 2.47 -11.06
CA LYS A 110 7.73 2.80 -12.46
C LYS A 110 8.80 2.39 -13.46
N ARG A 111 10.07 2.50 -13.11
CA ARG A 111 11.18 2.03 -13.95
C ARG A 111 11.11 0.53 -14.19
N ILE A 112 10.85 -0.25 -13.15
CA ILE A 112 10.71 -1.71 -13.24
C ILE A 112 9.48 -2.05 -14.08
N TRP A 113 8.33 -1.46 -13.80
CA TRP A 113 7.11 -1.69 -14.59
C TRP A 113 7.28 -1.32 -16.07
N ALA A 114 7.96 -0.21 -16.35
CA ALA A 114 8.24 0.18 -17.74
C ALA A 114 9.17 -0.81 -18.47
N ALA A 115 10.19 -1.32 -17.78
CA ALA A 115 11.08 -2.36 -18.34
C ALA A 115 10.32 -3.65 -18.64
N GLU A 116 9.37 -4.04 -17.79
CA GLU A 116 8.51 -5.21 -17.96
C GLU A 116 7.26 -4.94 -18.82
N LYS A 117 7.19 -3.76 -19.45
CA LYS A 117 6.09 -3.33 -20.33
C LYS A 117 4.72 -3.27 -19.65
N LEU A 118 4.69 -3.14 -18.32
CA LEU A 118 3.47 -2.90 -17.56
C LEU A 118 3.07 -1.41 -17.70
N PRO A 119 1.77 -1.12 -17.89
CA PRO A 119 1.32 0.24 -18.18
C PRO A 119 1.37 1.11 -16.91
N THR A 120 2.11 2.21 -16.96
CA THR A 120 2.15 3.26 -15.93
C THR A 120 2.11 4.62 -16.61
N PRO A 121 1.63 5.71 -15.95
CA PRO A 121 1.66 7.04 -16.54
C PRO A 121 3.07 7.43 -16.99
N LYS A 122 3.18 8.19 -18.08
CA LYS A 122 4.44 8.84 -18.45
C LYS A 122 4.93 9.65 -17.27
N TYR A 123 6.23 9.64 -17.01
CA TYR A 123 6.81 10.35 -15.88
C TYR A 123 8.19 10.93 -16.21
N GLU A 124 8.58 11.95 -15.48
CA GLU A 124 9.92 12.53 -15.49
C GLU A 124 10.41 12.74 -14.06
N LEU A 125 11.70 12.51 -13.85
CA LEU A 125 12.38 12.88 -12.61
C LEU A 125 12.65 14.38 -12.66
N LEU A 126 12.20 15.10 -11.64
CA LEU A 126 12.47 16.53 -11.50
C LEU A 126 13.69 16.76 -10.59
N GLY A 127 14.46 17.77 -10.92
CA GLY A 127 15.62 18.23 -10.16
C GLY A 127 15.81 19.73 -10.31
N LYS A 128 16.79 20.30 -9.60
CA LYS A 128 17.11 21.74 -9.62
C LYS A 128 17.41 22.27 -11.02
N ASP A 129 18.04 21.43 -11.86
CA ASP A 129 18.44 21.79 -13.22
C ASP A 129 17.39 21.42 -14.27
N THR A 130 16.21 20.99 -13.84
CA THR A 130 15.13 20.61 -14.76
C THR A 130 14.61 21.84 -15.52
N ASN A 131 14.53 21.74 -16.84
CA ASN A 131 13.75 22.71 -17.62
C ASN A 131 12.26 22.37 -17.51
N PHE A 132 11.58 22.99 -16.54
CA PHE A 132 10.18 22.71 -16.23
C PHE A 132 9.22 22.91 -17.41
N ARG A 133 9.50 23.87 -18.30
CA ARG A 133 8.68 24.08 -19.50
C ARG A 133 8.80 22.92 -20.49
N ILE A 134 10.01 22.37 -20.65
CA ILE A 134 10.23 21.20 -21.52
C ILE A 134 9.58 19.96 -20.89
N ALA A 135 9.76 19.75 -19.60
CA ALA A 135 9.13 18.64 -18.86
C ALA A 135 7.59 18.68 -18.99
N ALA A 136 6.99 19.86 -18.78
CA ALA A 136 5.55 20.04 -18.96
C ALA A 136 5.07 19.73 -20.38
N ARG A 137 5.85 20.11 -21.41
CA ARG A 137 5.52 19.82 -22.81
C ARG A 137 5.58 18.31 -23.12
N ARG A 138 6.55 17.58 -22.56
CA ARG A 138 6.73 16.14 -22.79
C ARG A 138 5.65 15.31 -22.11
N LEU A 139 5.26 15.69 -20.89
CA LEU A 139 4.24 14.98 -20.10
C LEU A 139 2.83 15.31 -20.59
N GLY A 140 2.60 16.56 -21.01
CA GLY A 140 1.25 17.09 -21.28
C GLY A 140 0.52 17.46 -19.98
N LEU A 141 -0.25 18.55 -20.03
CA LEU A 141 -1.03 19.03 -18.88
C LEU A 141 -2.41 18.35 -18.85
N PRO A 142 -2.97 18.12 -17.66
CA PRO A 142 -2.42 18.36 -16.34
C PRO A 142 -1.33 17.34 -15.94
N ILE A 143 -0.51 17.69 -14.92
CA ILE A 143 0.60 16.89 -14.40
C ILE A 143 0.39 16.68 -12.91
N MET A 144 0.68 15.48 -12.41
CA MET A 144 0.80 15.19 -10.97
C MET A 144 2.26 15.25 -10.56
N VAL A 145 2.59 16.13 -9.62
CA VAL A 145 3.92 16.18 -8.99
C VAL A 145 3.86 15.52 -7.64
N LYS A 146 4.83 14.65 -7.34
CA LYS A 146 4.82 13.84 -6.10
C LYS A 146 6.24 13.59 -5.57
N PRO A 147 6.41 13.57 -4.24
CA PRO A 147 7.54 12.92 -3.61
C PRO A 147 7.56 11.43 -3.99
N ALA A 148 8.73 10.84 -4.22
CA ALA A 148 8.82 9.45 -4.68
C ALA A 148 8.50 8.43 -3.58
N SER A 149 8.89 8.71 -2.31
CA SER A 149 8.85 7.75 -1.20
C SER A 149 7.88 8.17 -0.08
N GLU A 150 6.92 9.04 -0.37
CA GLU A 150 5.89 9.41 0.60
C GLU A 150 4.55 8.74 0.27
N GLY A 151 3.85 8.34 1.35
CA GLY A 151 2.50 7.79 1.28
C GLY A 151 1.42 8.87 1.36
N SER A 152 0.17 8.43 1.40
CA SER A 152 -1.01 9.25 1.77
C SER A 152 -1.17 10.57 1.03
N SER A 153 -0.66 10.68 -0.19
CA SER A 153 -0.73 11.88 -1.04
C SER A 153 -0.04 13.13 -0.45
N ILE A 154 0.86 12.96 0.53
CA ILE A 154 1.61 14.06 1.16
C ILE A 154 2.54 14.70 0.12
N GLY A 155 2.54 16.04 0.05
CA GLY A 155 3.38 16.82 -0.86
C GLY A 155 3.02 16.69 -2.34
N MET A 156 1.85 16.12 -2.68
CA MET A 156 1.37 16.00 -4.05
C MET A 156 0.70 17.29 -4.52
N SER A 157 0.89 17.59 -5.80
CA SER A 157 0.23 18.72 -6.48
C SER A 157 -0.24 18.35 -7.88
N LYS A 158 -1.41 18.85 -8.27
CA LYS A 158 -1.93 18.77 -9.64
C LYS A 158 -1.68 20.09 -10.36
N VAL A 159 -0.77 20.08 -11.32
CA VAL A 159 -0.32 21.23 -12.08
C VAL A 159 -1.13 21.35 -13.38
N ARG A 160 -1.77 22.49 -13.58
CA ARG A 160 -2.62 22.77 -14.75
C ARG A 160 -1.97 23.72 -15.77
N ALA A 161 -1.00 24.50 -15.32
CA ALA A 161 -0.21 25.38 -16.19
C ALA A 161 1.29 25.09 -16.05
N ALA A 162 2.03 25.15 -17.15
CA ALA A 162 3.46 24.84 -17.15
C ALA A 162 4.29 25.80 -16.25
N ALA A 163 3.78 26.99 -15.96
CA ALA A 163 4.39 27.95 -15.06
C ALA A 163 4.41 27.47 -13.60
N ASP A 164 3.41 26.67 -13.18
CA ASP A 164 3.24 26.24 -11.80
C ASP A 164 4.08 25.00 -11.45
N LEU A 165 4.74 24.38 -12.44
CA LEU A 165 5.46 23.12 -12.25
C LEU A 165 6.68 23.28 -11.33
N GLU A 166 7.36 24.43 -11.37
CA GLU A 166 8.50 24.75 -10.52
C GLU A 166 8.08 24.90 -9.05
N GLU A 167 6.96 25.56 -8.79
CA GLU A 167 6.40 25.71 -7.45
C GLU A 167 5.96 24.37 -6.88
N ALA A 168 5.31 23.54 -7.68
CA ALA A 168 4.92 22.18 -7.29
C ALA A 168 6.15 21.31 -6.96
N TYR A 169 7.24 21.45 -7.71
CA TYR A 169 8.53 20.81 -7.38
C TYR A 169 9.08 21.33 -6.04
N ALA A 170 9.11 22.65 -5.84
CA ALA A 170 9.60 23.27 -4.61
C ALA A 170 8.81 22.83 -3.37
N LEU A 171 7.51 22.59 -3.51
CA LEU A 171 6.70 21.99 -2.45
C LEU A 171 7.09 20.52 -2.19
N ALA A 172 7.12 19.69 -3.23
CA ALA A 172 7.35 18.26 -3.10
C ALA A 172 8.73 17.91 -2.54
N VAL A 173 9.77 18.68 -2.88
CA VAL A 173 11.16 18.46 -2.44
C VAL A 173 11.33 18.64 -0.93
N ASN A 174 10.41 19.31 -0.24
CA ASN A 174 10.43 19.42 1.23
C ASN A 174 10.10 18.08 1.92
N TYR A 175 9.47 17.14 1.20
CA TYR A 175 9.07 15.84 1.73
C TYR A 175 9.98 14.71 1.28
N ASP A 176 10.52 14.78 0.05
CA ASP A 176 11.50 13.82 -0.45
C ASP A 176 12.46 14.50 -1.44
N ARG A 177 13.74 14.14 -1.33
CA ARG A 177 14.77 14.59 -2.29
C ARG A 177 14.53 14.11 -3.73
N VAL A 178 13.77 13.05 -3.92
CA VAL A 178 13.40 12.49 -5.21
C VAL A 178 11.96 12.89 -5.52
N VAL A 179 11.79 13.73 -6.53
CA VAL A 179 10.48 14.23 -6.97
C VAL A 179 10.20 13.77 -8.39
N ILE A 180 9.04 13.21 -8.62
CA ILE A 180 8.57 12.80 -9.94
C ILE A 180 7.39 13.66 -10.39
N ALA A 181 7.34 13.92 -11.68
CA ALA A 181 6.18 14.49 -12.37
C ALA A 181 5.57 13.42 -13.26
N GLU A 182 4.27 13.25 -13.22
CA GLU A 182 3.54 12.24 -13.99
C GLU A 182 2.43 12.87 -14.82
N GLN A 183 2.18 12.30 -15.99
CA GLN A 183 0.97 12.60 -16.74
C GLN A 183 -0.26 12.29 -15.89
N PHE A 184 -1.15 13.26 -15.73
CA PHE A 184 -2.44 13.03 -15.09
C PHE A 184 -3.31 12.11 -15.95
N ILE A 185 -3.86 11.07 -15.34
CA ILE A 185 -4.77 10.16 -16.02
C ILE A 185 -6.21 10.54 -15.66
N ASP A 186 -6.95 11.07 -16.63
CA ASP A 186 -8.36 11.38 -16.48
C ASP A 186 -9.21 10.11 -16.69
N GLY A 187 -9.89 9.68 -15.63
CA GLY A 187 -10.67 8.43 -15.64
C GLY A 187 -11.15 8.01 -14.27
N ILE A 188 -11.33 6.71 -14.10
CA ILE A 188 -11.77 6.08 -12.85
C ILE A 188 -10.56 5.58 -12.07
N GLU A 189 -10.55 5.84 -10.77
CA GLU A 189 -9.58 5.27 -9.85
C GLU A 189 -10.08 3.92 -9.34
N LEU A 190 -9.21 2.94 -9.38
CA LEU A 190 -9.48 1.57 -8.96
C LEU A 190 -8.37 1.10 -8.02
N THR A 191 -8.74 0.22 -7.11
CA THR A 191 -7.78 -0.46 -6.26
C THR A 191 -8.04 -1.95 -6.24
N CYS A 192 -6.97 -2.74 -6.16
CA CYS A 192 -6.99 -4.18 -6.15
C CYS A 192 -6.21 -4.71 -4.94
N ALA A 193 -6.90 -5.33 -4.00
CA ALA A 193 -6.26 -6.04 -2.91
C ALA A 193 -5.68 -7.37 -3.41
N ILE A 194 -4.49 -7.71 -2.95
CA ILE A 194 -3.82 -8.98 -3.21
C ILE A 194 -3.73 -9.77 -1.90
N LEU A 195 -4.07 -11.05 -1.93
CA LEU A 195 -3.96 -11.96 -0.79
C LEU A 195 -3.38 -13.29 -1.26
N GLY A 196 -2.15 -13.58 -0.89
CA GLY A 196 -1.39 -14.72 -1.41
C GLY A 196 -1.22 -14.62 -2.93
N ALA A 197 -1.69 -15.65 -3.62
CA ALA A 197 -1.64 -15.73 -5.09
C ALA A 197 -2.88 -15.12 -5.79
N GLN A 198 -3.81 -14.52 -5.05
CA GLN A 198 -5.11 -14.08 -5.56
C GLN A 198 -5.25 -12.57 -5.55
N ALA A 199 -5.74 -12.01 -6.64
CA ALA A 199 -6.27 -10.66 -6.71
C ALA A 199 -7.76 -10.69 -6.31
N LEU A 200 -8.14 -9.89 -5.32
CA LEU A 200 -9.52 -9.76 -4.85
C LEU A 200 -10.32 -8.84 -5.79
N PRO A 201 -11.65 -8.77 -5.65
CA PRO A 201 -12.48 -7.88 -6.46
C PRO A 201 -12.00 -6.42 -6.40
N LEU A 202 -12.02 -5.76 -7.56
CA LEU A 202 -11.65 -4.35 -7.67
C LEU A 202 -12.67 -3.46 -6.95
N ILE A 203 -12.17 -2.46 -6.25
CA ILE A 203 -12.98 -1.39 -5.69
C ILE A 203 -12.78 -0.15 -6.54
N LYS A 204 -13.88 0.45 -7.01
CA LYS A 204 -13.86 1.75 -7.66
C LYS A 204 -14.01 2.83 -6.61
N LEU A 205 -13.14 3.85 -6.70
CA LEU A 205 -13.17 5.01 -5.83
C LEU A 205 -13.79 6.20 -6.58
N GLU A 206 -14.78 6.83 -5.95
CA GLU A 206 -15.38 8.07 -6.41
C GLU A 206 -15.26 9.11 -5.30
N THR A 207 -14.45 10.12 -5.53
CA THR A 207 -14.33 11.27 -4.64
C THR A 207 -14.82 12.54 -5.33
N PRO A 208 -15.54 13.44 -4.63
CA PRO A 208 -15.88 14.75 -5.16
C PRO A 208 -14.68 15.67 -5.25
N ARG A 209 -13.54 15.29 -4.69
CA ARG A 209 -12.28 16.03 -4.66
C ARG A 209 -11.52 15.89 -5.98
N GLU A 210 -10.52 16.71 -6.15
CA GLU A 210 -9.68 16.72 -7.36
C GLU A 210 -8.92 15.41 -7.60
N PHE A 211 -8.56 14.73 -6.51
CA PHE A 211 -7.96 13.39 -6.46
C PHE A 211 -8.13 12.81 -5.05
N TYR A 212 -7.84 11.53 -4.88
CA TYR A 212 -7.95 10.81 -3.61
C TYR A 212 -6.78 11.16 -2.70
N ASP A 213 -6.89 12.29 -1.99
CA ASP A 213 -5.87 12.86 -1.11
C ASP A 213 -5.93 12.30 0.34
N TYR A 214 -5.06 12.80 1.21
CA TYR A 214 -4.99 12.39 2.62
C TYR A 214 -6.33 12.58 3.35
N GLU A 215 -6.98 13.71 3.09
CA GLU A 215 -8.26 14.03 3.74
C GLU A 215 -9.36 13.09 3.26
N ALA A 216 -9.40 12.75 1.95
CA ALA A 216 -10.33 11.78 1.39
C ALA A 216 -10.06 10.34 1.87
N LYS A 217 -8.79 10.03 2.25
CA LYS A 217 -8.38 8.70 2.74
C LYS A 217 -8.74 8.45 4.20
N TYR A 218 -8.66 9.48 5.05
CA TYR A 218 -8.64 9.28 6.50
C TYR A 218 -9.55 10.20 7.31
N LEU A 219 -10.00 11.34 6.77
CA LEU A 219 -10.71 12.37 7.53
C LEU A 219 -12.13 12.63 7.03
N ALA A 220 -12.37 12.49 5.74
CA ALA A 220 -13.67 12.80 5.14
C ALA A 220 -14.43 11.52 4.77
N ASP A 221 -15.73 11.53 5.01
CA ASP A 221 -16.65 10.44 4.62
C ASP A 221 -17.32 10.68 3.25
N ASP A 222 -16.67 11.52 2.39
CA ASP A 222 -17.22 11.92 1.10
C ASP A 222 -16.79 11.01 -0.06
N THR A 223 -15.82 10.12 0.16
CA THR A 223 -15.40 9.11 -0.82
C THR A 223 -16.36 7.93 -0.86
N ARG A 224 -16.85 7.62 -2.06
CA ARG A 224 -17.70 6.46 -2.29
C ARG A 224 -16.86 5.27 -2.76
N TYR A 225 -16.99 4.17 -2.06
CA TYR A 225 -16.36 2.89 -2.40
C TYR A 225 -17.40 2.01 -3.09
N ILE A 226 -17.19 1.74 -4.38
CA ILE A 226 -18.14 0.99 -5.20
C ILE A 226 -17.61 -0.43 -5.39
N LEU A 227 -18.32 -1.39 -4.82
CA LEU A 227 -18.00 -2.80 -4.86
C LEU A 227 -19.31 -3.61 -4.97
N PRO A 228 -19.51 -4.39 -6.04
CA PRO A 228 -18.61 -4.62 -7.19
C PRO A 228 -18.28 -3.34 -7.98
N SER A 229 -17.13 -3.32 -8.66
CA SER A 229 -16.59 -2.14 -9.37
C SER A 229 -17.48 -1.61 -10.50
N GLY A 230 -18.46 -2.41 -10.94
CA GLY A 230 -19.34 -2.11 -12.08
C GLY A 230 -18.69 -2.35 -13.45
N LEU A 231 -17.45 -2.84 -13.48
CA LEU A 231 -16.78 -3.22 -14.72
C LEU A 231 -17.33 -4.53 -15.29
N PRO A 232 -17.31 -4.73 -16.64
CA PRO A 232 -17.59 -6.04 -17.23
C PRO A 232 -16.65 -7.11 -16.69
N ALA A 233 -17.15 -8.31 -16.39
CA ALA A 233 -16.39 -9.39 -15.74
C ALA A 233 -15.06 -9.75 -16.46
N LYS A 234 -15.03 -9.66 -17.80
CA LYS A 234 -13.80 -9.84 -18.56
C LYS A 234 -12.78 -8.76 -18.25
N LYS A 235 -13.22 -7.50 -18.18
CA LYS A 235 -12.34 -6.37 -17.91
C LYS A 235 -11.81 -6.41 -16.48
N GLU A 236 -12.65 -6.77 -15.52
CA GLU A 236 -12.24 -6.94 -14.13
C GLU A 236 -11.13 -7.99 -13.99
N ARG A 237 -11.29 -9.17 -14.61
CA ARG A 237 -10.24 -10.20 -14.64
C ARG A 237 -8.93 -9.71 -15.26
N GLU A 238 -8.99 -9.04 -16.41
CA GLU A 238 -7.80 -8.46 -17.06
C GLU A 238 -7.04 -7.51 -16.11
N LEU A 239 -7.78 -6.68 -15.36
CA LEU A 239 -7.18 -5.74 -14.42
C LEU A 239 -6.64 -6.44 -13.16
N GLN A 240 -7.33 -7.46 -12.66
CA GLN A 240 -6.84 -8.29 -11.55
C GLN A 240 -5.53 -8.99 -11.92
N GLU A 241 -5.45 -9.59 -13.11
CA GLU A 241 -4.21 -10.19 -13.62
C GLU A 241 -3.09 -9.17 -13.77
N LEU A 242 -3.40 -7.98 -14.26
CA LEU A 242 -2.44 -6.87 -14.37
C LEU A 242 -1.92 -6.45 -12.98
N CYS A 243 -2.79 -6.29 -11.99
CA CYS A 243 -2.39 -5.92 -10.63
C CYS A 243 -1.52 -7.01 -9.98
N LEU A 244 -1.87 -8.28 -10.19
CA LEU A 244 -1.08 -9.40 -9.68
C LEU A 244 0.30 -9.47 -10.35
N ALA A 245 0.38 -9.22 -11.66
CA ALA A 245 1.64 -9.10 -12.37
C ALA A 245 2.49 -7.93 -11.85
N ALA A 246 1.88 -6.75 -11.65
CA ALA A 246 2.54 -5.57 -11.13
C ALA A 246 3.12 -5.78 -9.73
N PHE A 247 2.39 -6.48 -8.87
CA PHE A 247 2.81 -6.84 -7.51
C PHE A 247 4.00 -7.81 -7.53
N ARG A 248 3.89 -8.89 -8.29
CA ARG A 248 4.93 -9.93 -8.42
C ARG A 248 6.21 -9.42 -9.07
N THR A 249 6.10 -8.52 -10.05
CA THR A 249 7.26 -7.94 -10.75
C THR A 249 8.17 -7.16 -9.80
N LEU A 250 7.65 -6.62 -8.72
CA LEU A 250 8.44 -5.97 -7.66
C LEU A 250 8.98 -6.97 -6.63
N GLY A 251 8.66 -8.27 -6.75
CA GLY A 251 8.98 -9.29 -5.75
C GLY A 251 8.08 -9.22 -4.51
N CYS A 252 6.92 -8.57 -4.61
CA CYS A 252 5.99 -8.49 -3.48
C CYS A 252 5.30 -9.84 -3.24
N GLU A 253 5.09 -10.16 -1.95
CA GLU A 253 4.53 -11.42 -1.49
C GLU A 253 3.50 -11.22 -0.36
N GLY A 254 2.82 -12.30 -0.02
CA GLY A 254 1.88 -12.38 1.09
C GLY A 254 0.60 -11.61 0.83
N TRP A 255 0.58 -10.32 1.04
CA TRP A 255 -0.57 -9.47 0.84
C TRP A 255 -0.17 -8.04 0.51
N GLY A 256 -1.11 -7.28 -0.05
CA GLY A 256 -0.89 -5.88 -0.38
C GLY A 256 -2.04 -5.29 -1.17
N ARG A 257 -1.82 -4.11 -1.76
CA ARG A 257 -2.80 -3.40 -2.56
C ARG A 257 -2.11 -2.71 -3.73
N VAL A 258 -2.69 -2.84 -4.90
CA VAL A 258 -2.24 -2.16 -6.12
C VAL A 258 -3.27 -1.12 -6.52
N ASP A 259 -2.84 0.13 -6.69
CA ASP A 259 -3.70 1.23 -7.09
C ASP A 259 -3.46 1.58 -8.57
N LEU A 260 -4.54 1.81 -9.31
CA LEU A 260 -4.49 2.06 -10.75
C LEU A 260 -5.58 3.02 -11.22
N MET A 261 -5.33 3.68 -12.36
CA MET A 261 -6.33 4.45 -13.09
C MET A 261 -6.77 3.71 -14.35
N LEU A 262 -8.05 3.78 -14.66
CA LEU A 262 -8.61 3.37 -15.96
C LEU A 262 -9.05 4.61 -16.69
N ASN A 263 -8.37 5.00 -17.79
CA ASN A 263 -8.71 6.22 -18.51
C ASN A 263 -10.06 6.07 -19.27
N LYS A 264 -10.59 7.18 -19.80
CA LYS A 264 -11.86 7.23 -20.55
C LYS A 264 -11.91 6.31 -21.78
N LYS A 265 -10.74 5.84 -22.26
CA LYS A 265 -10.64 4.86 -23.37
C LYS A 265 -10.52 3.41 -22.88
N GLY A 266 -10.68 3.16 -21.57
CA GLY A 266 -10.57 1.83 -20.97
C GLY A 266 -9.14 1.28 -20.89
N ARG A 267 -8.11 2.12 -20.99
CA ARG A 267 -6.69 1.72 -20.81
C ARG A 267 -6.29 1.87 -19.35
N PRO A 268 -5.68 0.82 -18.74
CA PRO A 268 -5.20 0.90 -17.37
C PRO A 268 -3.85 1.59 -17.26
N PHE A 269 -3.59 2.18 -16.09
CA PHE A 269 -2.31 2.78 -15.70
C PHE A 269 -2.07 2.51 -14.22
N LEU A 270 -1.06 1.72 -13.91
CA LEU A 270 -0.62 1.39 -12.55
C LEU A 270 -0.02 2.63 -11.88
N LEU A 271 -0.42 2.89 -10.65
CA LEU A 271 0.05 4.05 -9.88
C LEU A 271 1.11 3.66 -8.86
N GLU A 272 0.77 2.76 -7.93
CA GLU A 272 1.63 2.34 -6.83
C GLU A 272 1.23 0.97 -6.27
N VAL A 273 2.12 0.38 -5.46
CA VAL A 273 1.87 -0.80 -4.64
C VAL A 273 2.05 -0.42 -3.17
N ASN A 274 1.12 -0.85 -2.33
CA ASN A 274 1.19 -0.73 -0.88
C ASN A 274 1.40 -2.12 -0.28
N THR A 275 2.52 -2.33 0.41
CA THR A 275 2.93 -3.64 0.93
C THR A 275 2.40 -3.95 2.33
N ALA A 276 1.97 -2.95 3.09
CA ALA A 276 1.26 -3.09 4.36
C ALA A 276 0.08 -2.10 4.42
N PRO A 277 -0.96 -2.27 3.55
CA PRO A 277 -2.07 -1.33 3.48
C PRO A 277 -2.88 -1.30 4.76
N GLY A 278 -3.66 -0.21 4.96
CA GLY A 278 -4.51 -0.02 6.13
C GLY A 278 -5.43 -1.20 6.42
N MET A 279 -5.62 -1.47 7.69
CA MET A 279 -6.42 -2.57 8.23
C MET A 279 -7.51 -2.09 9.20
N THR A 280 -8.08 -0.90 8.96
CA THR A 280 -9.27 -0.46 9.69
C THR A 280 -10.54 -1.04 9.04
N ASP A 281 -11.69 -0.87 9.67
CA ASP A 281 -12.99 -1.28 9.15
C ASP A 281 -13.39 -0.59 7.83
N HIS A 282 -12.88 0.61 7.58
CA HIS A 282 -13.04 1.38 6.34
C HIS A 282 -11.92 1.13 5.32
N SER A 283 -10.96 0.26 5.62
CA SER A 283 -9.83 0.00 4.73
C SER A 283 -10.21 -0.90 3.55
N LEU A 284 -9.57 -0.67 2.42
CA LEU A 284 -9.93 -1.26 1.12
C LEU A 284 -9.65 -2.78 1.06
N VAL A 285 -8.58 -3.26 1.72
CA VAL A 285 -8.27 -4.71 1.75
C VAL A 285 -9.31 -5.49 2.56
N PRO A 286 -9.69 -5.11 3.79
CA PRO A 286 -10.81 -5.72 4.51
C PRO A 286 -12.14 -5.64 3.74
N MET A 287 -12.39 -4.54 3.03
CA MET A 287 -13.59 -4.37 2.21
C MET A 287 -13.63 -5.38 1.05
N ALA A 288 -12.52 -5.53 0.31
CA ALA A 288 -12.42 -6.49 -0.79
C ALA A 288 -12.51 -7.95 -0.29
N ALA A 289 -11.90 -8.27 0.85
CA ALA A 289 -11.96 -9.59 1.47
C ALA A 289 -13.40 -9.97 1.88
N ARG A 290 -14.13 -9.02 2.45
CA ARG A 290 -15.54 -9.22 2.82
C ARG A 290 -16.43 -9.53 1.61
N ALA A 291 -16.15 -8.94 0.45
CA ALA A 291 -16.90 -9.20 -0.78
C ALA A 291 -16.73 -10.63 -1.31
N VAL A 292 -15.68 -11.34 -0.92
CA VAL A 292 -15.47 -12.76 -1.25
C VAL A 292 -15.79 -13.69 -0.07
N GLY A 293 -16.51 -13.18 0.95
CA GLY A 293 -16.98 -13.98 2.08
C GLY A 293 -15.94 -14.22 3.19
N LEU A 294 -14.79 -13.52 3.16
CA LEU A 294 -13.82 -13.59 4.25
C LEU A 294 -14.20 -12.60 5.36
N SER A 295 -14.34 -13.09 6.59
CA SER A 295 -14.45 -12.21 7.75
C SER A 295 -13.14 -11.44 7.98
N TYR A 296 -13.20 -10.38 8.76
CA TYR A 296 -11.99 -9.62 9.11
C TYR A 296 -10.99 -10.49 9.88
N GLU A 297 -11.47 -11.34 10.76
CA GLU A 297 -10.67 -12.29 11.53
C GLU A 297 -10.02 -13.33 10.62
N ASP A 298 -10.74 -13.86 9.63
CA ASP A 298 -10.19 -14.82 8.65
C ASP A 298 -9.15 -14.17 7.76
N LEU A 299 -9.34 -12.92 7.38
CA LEU A 299 -8.34 -12.14 6.64
C LEU A 299 -7.05 -12.00 7.48
N CYS A 300 -7.16 -11.58 8.75
CA CYS A 300 -5.99 -11.44 9.64
C CYS A 300 -5.25 -12.78 9.82
N LEU A 301 -5.98 -13.89 9.96
CA LEU A 301 -5.36 -15.23 10.05
C LEU A 301 -4.64 -15.60 8.76
N LYS A 302 -5.27 -15.43 7.59
CA LYS A 302 -4.65 -15.74 6.29
C LYS A 302 -3.38 -14.91 6.05
N ILE A 303 -3.38 -13.65 6.45
CA ILE A 303 -2.19 -12.80 6.38
C ILE A 303 -1.10 -13.35 7.32
N LEU A 304 -1.46 -13.70 8.56
CA LEU A 304 -0.52 -14.24 9.54
C LEU A 304 0.04 -15.62 9.14
N GLU A 305 -0.75 -16.48 8.51
CA GLU A 305 -0.33 -17.77 7.95
C GLU A 305 0.79 -17.61 6.91
N GLY A 306 0.77 -16.51 6.15
CA GLY A 306 1.79 -16.17 5.17
C GLY A 306 3.08 -15.59 5.76
N ALA A 307 3.22 -15.49 7.09
CA ALA A 307 4.44 -14.94 7.71
C ALA A 307 5.65 -15.85 7.47
N HIS A 308 6.74 -15.28 6.97
CA HIS A 308 7.98 -15.98 6.65
C HIS A 308 9.21 -15.11 6.94
N VAL A 309 10.40 -15.70 6.90
CA VAL A 309 11.69 -15.03 6.75
C VAL A 309 12.07 -15.24 5.30
N GLY A 310 12.36 -14.18 4.54
CA GLY A 310 12.55 -14.20 3.09
C GLY A 310 13.93 -14.59 2.63
#